data_b6caedcb9f140b7f3314339cb397480a
#
_entry.id   b6caedcb9f140b7f3314339cb397480a
#
_cell.length_a   1.000
_cell.length_b   1.000
_cell.length_c   1.000
_cell.angle_alpha   90.00
_cell.angle_beta   90.00
_cell.angle_gamma   90.00
#
_symmetry.space_group_name_H-M   'P 1'
#
loop_
_entity.id
_entity.type
_entity.pdbx_description
1 polymer ?
#
loop_
_entity_poly.entity_id
_entity_poly.type
_entity_poly.pdbx_seq_one_letter_code
_entity_poly.pdbx_strand_id
1 'polypeptide(L)'
;MYELIKQEGRAKRGIFHTVHGDIQTPVFMNVGTCGAIKGAVSTDDLQGIKTQVELSNTYHLHVRPGDLLIKQLGGLHKFISWDKPILTDSGGFQVFSLASLRKIKEEGVYFHSHVDGRKIFMGPEQSMQIQSNLASTIAMAFDECPSSRADRTYVQHSVDRTTRWLKRCKDEMQRLNSLDDTINKHQLLFAINQGAVFEDIRTEHARRIAEMELDGYALGGLAVGETHEEMYHILDVTVPYLPVNKPTYLMGVGTPENILEGVERGVDFFDCVYPTRNGRHGHVYTNYGKLNLLNKQYEKDVRPIEEGCQCPACRTYSRAYIRHLLKAKEMLGMRLCVLHNLYFYNTMMEEIRGALEEGNFAAYKKNKLEGFRSIV
;
A
#
# COMPACT_ATOMS: atom_id res chain seq x y z
N MET A 1 15.66 -1.13 11.00
CA MET A 1 15.22 -1.86 12.23
C MET A 1 13.91 -1.28 12.71
N TYR A 2 12.96 -2.10 13.25
CA TYR A 2 11.68 -1.62 13.77
C TYR A 2 11.80 -1.40 15.29
N GLU A 3 11.51 -0.19 15.73
CA GLU A 3 11.48 0.21 17.12
C GLU A 3 10.01 0.34 17.56
N LEU A 4 9.58 -0.53 18.47
CA LEU A 4 8.25 -0.45 19.09
C LEU A 4 8.29 0.55 20.23
N ILE A 5 7.56 1.66 20.10
CA ILE A 5 7.50 2.74 21.11
C ILE A 5 6.41 2.45 22.13
N LYS A 6 5.22 2.09 21.66
CA LYS A 6 4.05 1.84 22.52
C LYS A 6 3.09 0.85 21.90
N GLN A 7 2.35 0.16 22.75
CA GLN A 7 1.33 -0.80 22.34
C GLN A 7 0.07 -0.61 23.18
N GLU A 8 -1.10 -0.61 22.52
CA GLU A 8 -2.42 -0.60 23.16
C GLU A 8 -3.22 -1.79 22.60
N GLY A 9 -3.42 -2.83 23.42
CA GLY A 9 -3.91 -4.11 22.92
C GLY A 9 -2.94 -4.71 21.89
N ARG A 10 -3.38 -4.90 20.64
CA ARG A 10 -2.51 -5.30 19.52
C ARG A 10 -2.04 -4.11 18.66
N ALA A 11 -2.66 -2.95 18.80
CA ALA A 11 -2.27 -1.76 18.06
C ALA A 11 -0.88 -1.29 18.50
N LYS A 12 -0.04 -0.95 17.52
CA LYS A 12 1.37 -0.61 17.73
C LYS A 12 1.67 0.81 17.27
N ARG A 13 2.43 1.54 18.05
CA ARG A 13 3.12 2.78 17.67
C ARG A 13 4.61 2.48 17.59
N GLY A 14 5.22 2.66 16.42
CA GLY A 14 6.63 2.37 16.24
C GLY A 14 7.31 3.29 15.22
N ILE A 15 8.62 3.08 15.06
CA ILE A 15 9.45 3.71 14.03
C ILE A 15 10.15 2.61 13.24
N PHE A 16 10.07 2.67 11.92
CA PHE A 16 10.81 1.78 11.05
C PHE A 16 11.96 2.56 10.41
N HIS A 17 13.17 2.29 10.90
CA HIS A 17 14.40 2.94 10.45
C HIS A 17 14.86 2.38 9.11
N THR A 18 15.07 3.25 8.12
CA THR A 18 15.52 2.87 6.78
C THR A 18 16.67 3.78 6.30
N VAL A 19 17.33 3.39 5.23
CA VAL A 19 18.41 4.21 4.61
C VAL A 19 17.91 5.49 3.96
N HIS A 20 16.60 5.60 3.71
CA HIS A 20 15.97 6.79 3.13
C HIS A 20 15.14 7.57 4.16
N GLY A 21 15.40 7.36 5.44
CA GLY A 21 14.74 8.02 6.56
C GLY A 21 13.80 7.11 7.34
N ASP A 22 13.31 7.65 8.45
CA ASP A 22 12.45 6.95 9.38
C ASP A 22 10.98 6.99 8.93
N ILE A 23 10.29 5.85 9.10
CA ILE A 23 8.86 5.73 8.86
C ILE A 23 8.15 5.64 10.20
N GLN A 24 7.32 6.63 10.50
CA GLN A 24 6.48 6.65 11.70
C GLN A 24 5.25 5.75 11.46
N THR A 25 5.08 4.70 12.26
CA THR A 25 3.96 3.77 12.12
C THR A 25 2.91 3.93 13.20
N PRO A 26 1.63 3.67 12.91
CA PRO A 26 1.06 3.22 11.63
C PRO A 26 1.18 4.26 10.52
N VAL A 27 1.27 3.79 9.26
CA VAL A 27 1.46 4.63 8.07
C VAL A 27 0.57 4.20 6.90
N PHE A 28 0.10 5.19 6.13
CA PHE A 28 -0.53 4.96 4.83
C PHE A 28 0.48 5.30 3.72
N MET A 29 0.75 4.35 2.82
CA MET A 29 1.64 4.54 1.68
C MET A 29 0.84 5.06 0.49
N ASN A 30 1.27 6.17 -0.08
CA ASN A 30 0.59 6.78 -1.21
C ASN A 30 0.99 6.08 -2.52
N VAL A 31 -0.01 5.54 -3.25
CA VAL A 31 0.23 4.66 -4.40
C VAL A 31 0.54 5.46 -5.65
N GLY A 32 1.79 5.37 -6.09
CA GLY A 32 2.34 6.01 -7.29
C GLY A 32 2.67 5.01 -8.40
N THR A 33 1.78 4.14 -8.74
CA THR A 33 1.83 3.04 -9.75
C THR A 33 3.06 3.02 -10.68
N CYS A 34 3.31 4.11 -11.41
CA CYS A 34 4.42 4.24 -12.37
C CYS A 34 5.44 5.32 -11.92
N GLY A 35 5.75 5.39 -10.64
CA GLY A 35 6.57 6.48 -10.08
C GLY A 35 5.84 7.84 -10.07
N ALA A 36 4.52 7.83 -10.12
CA ALA A 36 3.69 9.03 -10.01
C ALA A 36 2.28 8.68 -9.56
N ILE A 37 1.71 9.50 -8.70
CA ILE A 37 0.35 9.30 -8.21
C ILE A 37 -0.67 9.77 -9.25
N LYS A 38 -1.60 8.90 -9.62
CA LYS A 38 -2.67 9.23 -10.57
C LYS A 38 -3.53 10.39 -10.04
N GLY A 39 -3.68 11.42 -10.84
CA GLY A 39 -4.36 12.66 -10.46
C GLY A 39 -3.43 13.88 -10.52
N ALA A 40 -2.31 13.77 -11.24
CA ALA A 40 -1.33 14.83 -11.45
C ALA A 40 -0.73 15.38 -10.14
N VAL A 41 -0.42 14.50 -9.21
CA VAL A 41 0.27 14.82 -7.94
C VAL A 41 1.78 14.78 -8.19
N SER A 42 2.45 15.89 -7.95
CA SER A 42 3.90 16.01 -8.07
C SER A 42 4.62 15.57 -6.79
N THR A 43 5.93 15.43 -6.86
CA THR A 43 6.77 15.16 -5.69
C THR A 43 6.68 16.28 -4.64
N ASP A 44 6.61 17.55 -5.08
CA ASP A 44 6.39 18.69 -4.18
C ASP A 44 5.04 18.59 -3.46
N ASP A 45 4.00 18.14 -4.16
CA ASP A 45 2.69 17.89 -3.55
C ASP A 45 2.77 16.83 -2.46
N LEU A 46 3.56 15.75 -2.68
CA LEU A 46 3.75 14.68 -1.68
C LEU A 46 4.31 15.21 -0.36
N GLN A 47 5.21 16.18 -0.41
CA GLN A 47 5.72 16.86 0.80
C GLN A 47 4.59 17.63 1.49
N GLY A 48 3.82 18.41 0.73
CA GLY A 48 2.72 19.23 1.24
C GLY A 48 1.56 18.43 1.84
N ILE A 49 1.37 17.18 1.41
CA ILE A 49 0.33 16.27 1.94
C ILE A 49 0.87 15.27 2.97
N LYS A 50 2.06 15.51 3.55
CA LYS A 50 2.66 14.75 4.64
C LYS A 50 2.97 13.28 4.30
N THR A 51 3.27 12.96 3.04
CA THR A 51 3.65 11.61 2.62
C THR A 51 4.94 11.18 3.28
N GLN A 52 4.96 9.99 3.88
CA GLN A 52 6.18 9.38 4.39
C GLN A 52 6.76 8.34 3.46
N VAL A 53 5.89 7.54 2.83
CA VAL A 53 6.27 6.44 1.94
C VAL A 53 5.47 6.51 0.65
N GLU A 54 6.15 6.45 -0.48
CA GLU A 54 5.54 6.25 -1.80
C GLU A 54 5.58 4.76 -2.14
N LEU A 55 4.49 4.23 -2.72
CA LEU A 55 4.44 2.87 -3.22
C LEU A 55 4.41 2.86 -4.74
N SER A 56 5.42 2.24 -5.36
CA SER A 56 5.49 2.05 -6.82
C SER A 56 5.32 0.59 -7.23
N ASN A 57 4.76 0.37 -8.43
CA ASN A 57 4.50 -0.99 -8.91
C ASN A 57 5.63 -1.52 -9.78
N THR A 58 6.26 -2.60 -9.32
CA THR A 58 7.37 -3.30 -10.00
C THR A 58 7.03 -3.70 -11.44
N TYR A 59 5.89 -4.34 -11.65
CA TYR A 59 5.47 -4.77 -12.98
C TYR A 59 5.32 -3.59 -13.95
N HIS A 60 4.64 -2.53 -13.54
CA HIS A 60 4.42 -1.38 -14.41
C HIS A 60 5.72 -0.68 -14.79
N LEU A 61 6.63 -0.50 -13.84
CA LEU A 61 7.94 0.14 -14.09
C LEU A 61 8.88 -0.75 -14.91
N HIS A 62 8.80 -2.09 -14.76
CA HIS A 62 9.52 -3.04 -15.60
C HIS A 62 9.06 -2.98 -17.05
N VAL A 63 7.75 -2.93 -17.27
CA VAL A 63 7.19 -2.87 -18.63
C VAL A 63 7.46 -1.51 -19.29
N ARG A 64 7.34 -0.43 -18.51
CA ARG A 64 7.55 0.94 -19.00
C ARG A 64 7.92 1.88 -17.83
N PRO A 65 9.07 2.56 -17.88
CA PRO A 65 10.02 2.68 -18.99
C PRO A 65 11.03 1.52 -19.10
N GLY A 66 11.07 0.62 -18.10
CA GLY A 66 12.03 -0.45 -17.93
C GLY A 66 12.96 -0.20 -16.75
N ASP A 67 13.13 -1.21 -15.91
CA ASP A 67 13.93 -1.14 -14.68
C ASP A 67 15.43 -0.90 -14.95
N LEU A 68 15.96 -1.44 -16.06
CA LEU A 68 17.36 -1.18 -16.47
C LEU A 68 17.60 0.29 -16.80
N LEU A 69 16.64 0.96 -17.45
CA LEU A 69 16.74 2.39 -17.71
C LEU A 69 16.73 3.18 -16.40
N ILE A 70 15.84 2.82 -15.47
CA ILE A 70 15.77 3.46 -14.15
C ILE A 70 17.08 3.23 -13.38
N LYS A 71 17.68 2.03 -13.43
CA LYS A 71 19.01 1.76 -12.85
C LYS A 71 20.07 2.70 -13.43
N GLN A 72 20.13 2.83 -14.77
CA GLN A 72 21.10 3.73 -15.43
C GLN A 72 20.94 5.19 -15.02
N LEU A 73 19.72 5.62 -14.67
CA LEU A 73 19.41 6.96 -14.19
C LEU A 73 19.60 7.13 -12.67
N GLY A 74 20.12 6.11 -11.98
CA GLY A 74 20.47 6.16 -10.57
C GLY A 74 19.37 5.71 -9.60
N GLY A 75 18.44 4.91 -10.08
CA GLY A 75 17.34 4.34 -9.29
C GLY A 75 16.09 5.20 -9.25
N LEU A 76 15.01 4.65 -8.68
CA LEU A 76 13.69 5.27 -8.71
C LEU A 76 13.65 6.59 -7.92
N HIS A 77 14.35 6.69 -6.80
CA HIS A 77 14.43 7.91 -5.99
C HIS A 77 14.92 9.11 -6.82
N LYS A 78 15.99 8.93 -7.60
CA LYS A 78 16.49 9.99 -8.49
C LYS A 78 15.57 10.23 -9.67
N PHE A 79 15.00 9.16 -10.23
CA PHE A 79 14.14 9.23 -11.40
C PHE A 79 12.88 10.05 -11.15
N ILE A 80 12.27 9.93 -9.94
CA ILE A 80 11.04 10.68 -9.58
C ILE A 80 11.32 11.90 -8.67
N SER A 81 12.59 12.17 -8.35
CA SER A 81 13.00 13.25 -7.43
C SER A 81 12.36 13.15 -6.04
N TRP A 82 12.33 11.93 -5.48
CA TRP A 82 11.80 11.64 -4.16
C TRP A 82 12.90 11.07 -3.25
N ASP A 83 13.14 11.70 -2.10
CA ASP A 83 14.26 11.38 -1.20
C ASP A 83 13.85 10.52 0.02
N LYS A 84 12.53 10.31 0.23
CA LYS A 84 12.01 9.52 1.34
C LYS A 84 11.77 8.06 0.93
N PRO A 85 11.40 7.16 1.86
CA PRO A 85 11.19 5.76 1.57
C PRO A 85 10.23 5.48 0.41
N ILE A 86 10.60 4.48 -0.41
CA ILE A 86 9.78 3.91 -1.47
C ILE A 86 9.63 2.41 -1.18
N LEU A 87 8.39 1.91 -1.21
CA LEU A 87 8.12 0.48 -1.26
C LEU A 87 7.79 0.10 -2.70
N THR A 88 8.39 -0.97 -3.22
CA THR A 88 7.97 -1.60 -4.48
C THR A 88 7.23 -2.89 -4.18
N ASP A 89 6.06 -3.08 -4.83
CA ASP A 89 5.34 -4.35 -4.74
C ASP A 89 6.10 -5.49 -5.44
N SER A 90 5.63 -6.73 -5.27
CA SER A 90 6.27 -7.91 -5.87
C SER A 90 6.10 -7.98 -7.41
N GLY A 91 5.12 -7.26 -7.96
CA GLY A 91 4.64 -7.45 -9.32
C GLY A 91 3.68 -8.65 -9.48
N GLY A 92 3.59 -9.53 -8.48
CA GLY A 92 2.79 -10.74 -8.52
C GLY A 92 1.30 -10.47 -8.74
N PHE A 93 0.70 -9.58 -7.96
CA PHE A 93 -0.73 -9.27 -8.08
C PHE A 93 -1.10 -8.78 -9.50
N GLN A 94 -0.29 -7.94 -10.14
CA GLN A 94 -0.54 -7.43 -11.50
C GLN A 94 -0.46 -8.57 -12.52
N VAL A 95 0.50 -9.49 -12.35
CA VAL A 95 0.59 -10.71 -13.16
C VAL A 95 -0.65 -11.57 -13.01
N PHE A 96 -1.21 -11.68 -11.79
CA PHE A 96 -2.42 -12.47 -11.53
C PHE A 96 -3.72 -11.76 -11.96
N SER A 97 -3.79 -10.43 -11.86
CA SER A 97 -5.01 -9.66 -12.14
C SER A 97 -5.15 -9.21 -13.59
N LEU A 98 -4.04 -8.91 -14.29
CA LEU A 98 -4.05 -8.32 -15.63
C LEU A 98 -3.83 -9.34 -16.76
N ALA A 99 -3.29 -10.52 -16.46
CA ALA A 99 -2.97 -11.53 -17.46
C ALA A 99 -4.11 -12.53 -17.64
N SER A 100 -4.87 -12.41 -18.72
CA SER A 100 -5.92 -13.37 -19.10
C SER A 100 -5.36 -14.76 -19.47
N LEU A 101 -4.11 -14.82 -19.96
CA LEU A 101 -3.38 -16.04 -20.31
C LEU A 101 -2.06 -16.09 -19.53
N ARG A 102 -2.10 -16.75 -18.39
CA ARG A 102 -0.90 -16.99 -17.57
C ARG A 102 -0.66 -18.47 -17.37
N LYS A 103 0.60 -18.86 -17.30
CA LYS A 103 1.02 -20.22 -16.95
C LYS A 103 1.91 -20.14 -15.72
N ILE A 104 1.39 -20.63 -14.59
CA ILE A 104 2.11 -20.69 -13.33
C ILE A 104 2.88 -22.01 -13.29
N LYS A 105 4.15 -21.94 -12.94
CA LYS A 105 5.05 -23.07 -12.74
C LYS A 105 5.87 -22.87 -11.47
N GLU A 106 6.66 -23.85 -11.09
CA GLU A 106 7.54 -23.75 -9.93
C GLU A 106 8.64 -22.69 -10.10
N GLU A 107 9.15 -22.55 -11.33
CA GLU A 107 10.16 -21.53 -11.63
C GLU A 107 9.63 -20.09 -11.59
N GLY A 108 8.32 -19.87 -11.86
CA GLY A 108 7.70 -18.55 -11.93
C GLY A 108 6.48 -18.56 -12.86
N VAL A 109 6.11 -17.39 -13.37
CA VAL A 109 4.91 -17.16 -14.17
C VAL A 109 5.26 -16.64 -15.55
N TYR A 110 4.70 -17.27 -16.59
CA TYR A 110 4.72 -16.80 -17.97
C TYR A 110 3.40 -16.11 -18.29
N PHE A 111 3.47 -14.92 -18.85
CA PHE A 111 2.28 -14.13 -19.21
C PHE A 111 2.59 -13.15 -20.34
N HIS A 112 1.56 -12.44 -20.82
CA HIS A 112 1.73 -11.44 -21.87
C HIS A 112 1.52 -10.03 -21.32
N SER A 113 2.39 -9.10 -21.70
CA SER A 113 2.29 -7.69 -21.35
C SER A 113 0.97 -7.11 -21.87
N HIS A 114 0.26 -6.40 -21.01
CA HIS A 114 -0.97 -5.68 -21.39
C HIS A 114 -0.71 -4.42 -22.25
N VAL A 115 0.55 -4.00 -22.38
CA VAL A 115 0.95 -2.79 -23.11
C VAL A 115 1.25 -3.10 -24.59
N ASP A 116 2.02 -4.17 -24.84
CA ASP A 116 2.56 -4.51 -26.17
C ASP A 116 2.40 -5.98 -26.55
N GLY A 117 1.77 -6.79 -25.68
CA GLY A 117 1.51 -8.20 -25.93
C GLY A 117 2.75 -9.11 -25.88
N ARG A 118 3.96 -8.60 -25.62
CA ARG A 118 5.17 -9.42 -25.55
C ARG A 118 5.07 -10.43 -24.40
N LYS A 119 5.65 -11.62 -24.63
CA LYS A 119 5.75 -12.64 -23.59
C LYS A 119 6.79 -12.22 -22.53
N ILE A 120 6.38 -12.28 -21.27
CA ILE A 120 7.21 -11.97 -20.11
C ILE A 120 7.28 -13.20 -19.21
N PHE A 121 8.45 -13.45 -18.64
CA PHE A 121 8.64 -14.35 -17.51
C PHE A 121 8.95 -13.54 -16.26
N MET A 122 8.29 -13.85 -15.16
CA MET A 122 8.57 -13.28 -13.85
C MET A 122 8.52 -14.38 -12.79
N GLY A 123 9.60 -14.51 -12.08
CA GLY A 123 9.75 -15.41 -10.94
C GLY A 123 10.41 -14.67 -9.77
N PRO A 124 10.71 -15.38 -8.68
CA PRO A 124 11.32 -14.78 -7.50
C PRO A 124 12.59 -13.97 -7.82
N GLU A 125 13.55 -14.57 -8.53
CA GLU A 125 14.82 -13.90 -8.86
C GLU A 125 14.61 -12.70 -9.78
N GLN A 126 13.72 -12.80 -10.78
CA GLN A 126 13.43 -11.69 -11.70
C GLN A 126 12.75 -10.53 -10.95
N SER A 127 11.81 -10.83 -10.06
CA SER A 127 11.16 -9.79 -9.25
C SER A 127 12.19 -9.07 -8.36
N MET A 128 13.07 -9.80 -7.67
CA MET A 128 14.13 -9.22 -6.85
C MET A 128 15.10 -8.40 -7.69
N GLN A 129 15.52 -8.91 -8.86
CA GLN A 129 16.40 -8.20 -9.80
C GLN A 129 15.78 -6.86 -10.25
N ILE A 130 14.50 -6.87 -10.61
CA ILE A 130 13.79 -5.65 -11.03
C ILE A 130 13.73 -4.65 -9.87
N GLN A 131 13.34 -5.09 -8.67
CA GLN A 131 13.25 -4.22 -7.49
C GLN A 131 14.62 -3.68 -7.06
N SER A 132 15.69 -4.47 -7.20
CA SER A 132 17.08 -4.03 -6.99
C SER A 132 17.49 -2.96 -8.01
N ASN A 133 17.12 -3.11 -9.29
CA ASN A 133 17.37 -2.10 -10.33
C ASN A 133 16.59 -0.81 -10.07
N LEU A 134 15.36 -0.90 -9.54
CA LEU A 134 14.56 0.25 -9.09
C LEU A 134 15.17 0.91 -7.85
N ALA A 135 15.97 0.18 -7.08
CA ALA A 135 16.63 0.63 -5.85
C ALA A 135 15.65 1.14 -4.78
N SER A 136 14.47 0.52 -4.66
CA SER A 136 13.49 0.88 -3.63
C SER A 136 14.07 0.67 -2.22
N THR A 137 13.46 1.29 -1.23
CA THR A 137 13.82 1.12 0.19
C THR A 137 13.38 -0.24 0.70
N ILE A 138 12.15 -0.62 0.36
CA ILE A 138 11.52 -1.87 0.77
C ILE A 138 11.03 -2.59 -0.49
N ALA A 139 11.43 -3.85 -0.64
CA ALA A 139 10.96 -4.76 -1.67
C ALA A 139 9.99 -5.78 -1.08
N MET A 140 8.99 -6.18 -1.86
CA MET A 140 8.07 -7.26 -1.52
C MET A 140 8.53 -8.58 -2.16
N ALA A 141 8.47 -9.68 -1.41
CA ALA A 141 8.74 -11.00 -1.96
C ALA A 141 7.72 -11.37 -3.04
N PHE A 142 8.16 -12.06 -4.09
CA PHE A 142 7.28 -12.54 -5.15
C PHE A 142 6.38 -13.65 -4.61
N ASP A 143 5.08 -13.52 -4.79
CA ASP A 143 4.06 -14.41 -4.25
C ASP A 143 3.03 -14.80 -5.30
N GLU A 144 2.26 -15.84 -5.00
CA GLU A 144 1.05 -16.18 -5.73
C GLU A 144 -0.17 -15.77 -4.90
N CYS A 145 -1.00 -14.91 -5.47
CA CYS A 145 -2.24 -14.42 -4.85
C CYS A 145 -3.45 -15.19 -5.40
N PRO A 146 -3.90 -16.28 -4.75
CA PRO A 146 -5.11 -16.99 -5.16
C PRO A 146 -6.36 -16.15 -4.86
N SER A 147 -7.43 -16.39 -5.64
CA SER A 147 -8.74 -15.80 -5.35
C SER A 147 -9.24 -16.21 -3.96
N SER A 148 -9.95 -15.31 -3.26
CA SER A 148 -10.61 -15.61 -1.99
C SER A 148 -11.64 -16.77 -2.08
N ARG A 149 -12.11 -17.07 -3.28
CA ARG A 149 -13.05 -18.16 -3.59
C ARG A 149 -12.39 -19.37 -4.25
N ALA A 150 -11.07 -19.45 -4.27
CA ALA A 150 -10.35 -20.60 -4.84
C ALA A 150 -10.55 -21.86 -3.99
N ASP A 151 -10.43 -23.02 -4.68
CA ASP A 151 -10.47 -24.32 -3.98
C ASP A 151 -9.36 -24.43 -2.94
N ARG A 152 -9.69 -25.05 -1.79
CA ARG A 152 -8.78 -25.21 -0.65
C ARG A 152 -7.46 -25.90 -1.03
N THR A 153 -7.54 -26.97 -1.82
CA THR A 153 -6.35 -27.73 -2.23
C THR A 153 -5.43 -26.87 -3.10
N TYR A 154 -6.03 -26.08 -4.01
CA TYR A 154 -5.27 -25.12 -4.81
C TYR A 154 -4.60 -24.06 -3.94
N VAL A 155 -5.34 -23.50 -2.96
CA VAL A 155 -4.78 -22.50 -2.02
C VAL A 155 -3.62 -23.08 -1.24
N GLN A 156 -3.71 -24.32 -0.75
CA GLN A 156 -2.61 -24.99 -0.05
C GLN A 156 -1.35 -25.10 -0.94
N HIS A 157 -1.52 -25.58 -2.19
CA HIS A 157 -0.40 -25.68 -3.13
C HIS A 157 0.21 -24.31 -3.49
N SER A 158 -0.63 -23.28 -3.61
CA SER A 158 -0.20 -21.90 -3.86
C SER A 158 0.63 -21.34 -2.69
N VAL A 159 0.18 -21.57 -1.46
CA VAL A 159 0.90 -21.16 -0.24
C VAL A 159 2.24 -21.87 -0.10
N ASP A 160 2.28 -23.19 -0.38
CA ASP A 160 3.53 -23.95 -0.34
C ASP A 160 4.53 -23.46 -1.41
N ARG A 161 4.05 -23.10 -2.60
CA ARG A 161 4.86 -22.46 -3.64
C ARG A 161 5.35 -21.09 -3.21
N THR A 162 4.48 -20.24 -2.68
CA THR A 162 4.82 -18.91 -2.16
C THR A 162 5.91 -18.99 -1.08
N THR A 163 5.85 -20.00 -0.21
CA THR A 163 6.89 -20.23 0.81
C THR A 163 8.25 -20.58 0.18
N ARG A 164 8.28 -21.44 -0.84
CA ARG A 164 9.52 -21.76 -1.57
C ARG A 164 10.05 -20.55 -2.35
N TRP A 165 9.15 -19.78 -2.96
CA TRP A 165 9.49 -18.54 -3.65
C TRP A 165 10.06 -17.48 -2.70
N LEU A 166 9.51 -17.37 -1.49
CA LEU A 166 10.03 -16.45 -0.47
C LEU A 166 11.50 -16.75 -0.14
N LYS A 167 11.85 -18.05 0.02
CA LYS A 167 13.24 -18.44 0.25
C LYS A 167 14.14 -17.99 -0.91
N ARG A 168 13.73 -18.23 -2.16
CA ARG A 168 14.46 -17.81 -3.36
C ARG A 168 14.60 -16.28 -3.42
N CYS A 169 13.54 -15.53 -3.07
CA CYS A 169 13.61 -14.06 -2.97
C CYS A 169 14.64 -13.60 -1.94
N LYS A 170 14.66 -14.22 -0.76
CA LYS A 170 15.62 -13.90 0.30
C LYS A 170 17.06 -14.17 -0.15
N ASP A 171 17.32 -15.34 -0.72
CA ASP A 171 18.63 -15.73 -1.21
C ASP A 171 19.12 -14.76 -2.32
N GLU A 172 18.24 -14.42 -3.27
CA GLU A 172 18.56 -13.50 -4.36
C GLU A 172 18.76 -12.06 -3.87
N MET A 173 17.94 -11.58 -2.93
CA MET A 173 18.11 -10.26 -2.33
C MET A 173 19.49 -10.13 -1.64
N GLN A 174 19.91 -11.14 -0.88
CA GLN A 174 21.22 -11.16 -0.23
C GLN A 174 22.34 -11.11 -1.26
N ARG A 175 22.21 -11.88 -2.35
CA ARG A 175 23.17 -11.88 -3.46
C ARG A 175 23.25 -10.50 -4.11
N LEU A 176 22.10 -9.90 -4.44
CA LEU A 176 22.04 -8.58 -5.09
C LEU A 176 22.62 -7.48 -4.19
N ASN A 177 22.29 -7.47 -2.91
CA ASN A 177 22.81 -6.49 -1.96
C ASN A 177 24.34 -6.57 -1.76
N SER A 178 24.97 -7.70 -2.13
CA SER A 178 26.44 -7.87 -2.08
C SER A 178 27.18 -7.40 -3.33
N LEU A 179 26.47 -7.10 -4.44
CA LEU A 179 27.11 -6.69 -5.69
C LEU A 179 27.58 -5.25 -5.66
N ASP A 180 28.71 -4.97 -6.34
CA ASP A 180 29.30 -3.63 -6.34
C ASP A 180 28.45 -2.60 -7.10
N ASP A 181 27.73 -3.02 -8.14
CA ASP A 181 26.89 -2.18 -8.98
C ASP A 181 25.45 -2.02 -8.48
N THR A 182 25.13 -2.57 -7.31
CA THR A 182 23.82 -2.38 -6.67
C THR A 182 23.72 -0.98 -6.06
N ILE A 183 22.67 -0.24 -6.44
CA ILE A 183 22.46 1.15 -6.01
C ILE A 183 22.11 1.19 -4.53
N ASN A 184 21.13 0.40 -4.10
CA ASN A 184 20.73 0.30 -2.68
C ASN A 184 21.13 -1.07 -2.11
N LYS A 185 22.31 -1.14 -1.48
CA LYS A 185 22.83 -2.36 -0.82
C LYS A 185 22.14 -2.71 0.50
N HIS A 186 21.23 -1.87 0.96
CA HIS A 186 20.47 -2.03 2.20
C HIS A 186 18.96 -2.13 1.94
N GLN A 187 18.59 -2.64 0.76
CA GLN A 187 17.19 -2.87 0.42
C GLN A 187 16.59 -3.91 1.37
N LEU A 188 15.45 -3.58 1.97
CA LEU A 188 14.73 -4.41 2.93
C LEU A 188 13.74 -5.32 2.20
N LEU A 189 13.45 -6.51 2.77
CA LEU A 189 12.55 -7.49 2.19
C LEU A 189 11.38 -7.80 3.13
N PHE A 190 10.15 -7.62 2.64
CA PHE A 190 8.94 -8.05 3.33
C PHE A 190 8.40 -9.35 2.75
N ALA A 191 8.06 -10.30 3.63
CA ALA A 191 7.33 -11.52 3.27
C ALA A 191 5.85 -11.22 3.04
N ILE A 192 5.15 -12.10 2.28
CA ILE A 192 3.71 -12.01 2.08
C ILE A 192 3.04 -13.29 2.57
N ASN A 193 2.19 -13.18 3.60
CA ASN A 193 1.31 -14.24 4.03
C ASN A 193 0.16 -14.38 3.05
N GLN A 194 -0.10 -15.61 2.59
CA GLN A 194 -1.21 -15.98 1.74
C GLN A 194 -2.04 -17.11 2.38
N GLY A 195 -3.21 -17.42 1.85
CA GLY A 195 -4.09 -18.49 2.37
C GLY A 195 -5.58 -18.24 2.15
N ALA A 196 -5.94 -17.26 1.29
CA ALA A 196 -7.33 -16.86 1.05
C ALA A 196 -8.05 -16.59 2.38
N VAL A 197 -9.22 -17.19 2.61
CA VAL A 197 -10.00 -17.08 3.86
C VAL A 197 -9.91 -18.34 4.74
N PHE A 198 -8.92 -19.22 4.51
CA PHE A 198 -8.72 -20.42 5.29
C PHE A 198 -7.81 -20.15 6.49
N GLU A 199 -8.40 -20.12 7.68
CA GLU A 199 -7.74 -19.77 8.94
C GLU A 199 -6.49 -20.62 9.22
N ASP A 200 -6.61 -21.94 9.11
CA ASP A 200 -5.52 -22.87 9.39
C ASP A 200 -4.35 -22.73 8.39
N ILE A 201 -4.64 -22.50 7.10
CA ILE A 201 -3.62 -22.25 6.08
C ILE A 201 -2.91 -20.92 6.37
N ARG A 202 -3.66 -19.87 6.72
CA ARG A 202 -3.12 -18.55 7.08
C ARG A 202 -2.19 -18.61 8.29
N THR A 203 -2.65 -19.25 9.35
CA THR A 203 -1.89 -19.34 10.62
C THR A 203 -0.64 -20.19 10.45
N GLU A 204 -0.73 -21.31 9.76
CA GLU A 204 0.44 -22.15 9.46
C GLU A 204 1.46 -21.40 8.58
N HIS A 205 0.99 -20.74 7.54
CA HIS A 205 1.88 -19.94 6.68
C HIS A 205 2.52 -18.78 7.44
N ALA A 206 1.78 -18.12 8.35
CA ALA A 206 2.34 -17.06 9.18
C ALA A 206 3.52 -17.55 10.05
N ARG A 207 3.39 -18.73 10.68
CA ARG A 207 4.48 -19.34 11.45
C ARG A 207 5.69 -19.63 10.56
N ARG A 208 5.48 -20.26 9.42
CA ARG A 208 6.56 -20.64 8.48
C ARG A 208 7.35 -19.43 7.96
N ILE A 209 6.66 -18.33 7.60
CA ILE A 209 7.36 -17.13 7.13
C ILE A 209 8.03 -16.35 8.27
N ALA A 210 7.47 -16.39 9.49
CA ALA A 210 8.10 -15.77 10.68
C ALA A 210 9.46 -16.39 11.01
N GLU A 211 9.61 -17.72 10.85
CA GLU A 211 10.88 -18.43 11.04
C GLU A 211 11.98 -18.02 10.04
N MET A 212 11.61 -17.38 8.93
CA MET A 212 12.59 -16.93 7.93
C MET A 212 13.27 -15.61 8.28
N GLU A 213 12.86 -14.93 9.35
CA GLU A 213 13.50 -13.71 9.88
C GLU A 213 13.66 -12.59 8.83
N LEU A 214 12.55 -12.10 8.29
CA LEU A 214 12.51 -11.00 7.32
C LEU A 214 12.43 -9.63 8.03
N ASP A 215 12.51 -8.55 7.24
CA ASP A 215 12.45 -7.18 7.76
C ASP A 215 11.02 -6.74 8.11
N GLY A 216 10.01 -7.36 7.49
CA GLY A 216 8.59 -7.14 7.76
C GLY A 216 7.72 -8.21 7.13
N TYR A 217 6.42 -8.19 7.47
CA TYR A 217 5.48 -9.22 7.08
C TYR A 217 4.17 -8.59 6.59
N ALA A 218 3.75 -8.97 5.40
CA ALA A 218 2.50 -8.51 4.82
C ALA A 218 1.42 -9.60 4.82
N LEU A 219 0.16 -9.18 4.87
CA LEU A 219 -0.99 -10.02 4.59
C LEU A 219 -1.51 -9.65 3.19
N GLY A 220 -1.32 -10.57 2.25
CA GLY A 220 -1.81 -10.45 0.88
C GLY A 220 -3.09 -11.23 0.64
N GLY A 221 -3.72 -11.04 -0.52
CA GLY A 221 -4.91 -11.78 -0.93
C GLY A 221 -6.15 -11.53 -0.08
N LEU A 222 -6.23 -10.35 0.54
CA LEU A 222 -7.41 -9.80 1.21
C LEU A 222 -7.90 -8.57 0.44
N ALA A 223 -9.16 -8.13 0.69
CA ALA A 223 -9.86 -7.11 -0.09
C ALA A 223 -9.99 -7.46 -1.60
N VAL A 224 -10.11 -8.75 -1.92
CA VAL A 224 -10.23 -9.29 -3.27
C VAL A 224 -11.52 -10.10 -3.50
N GLY A 225 -12.55 -9.87 -2.66
CA GLY A 225 -13.89 -10.45 -2.82
C GLY A 225 -14.51 -11.11 -1.57
N GLU A 226 -13.79 -11.13 -0.46
CA GLU A 226 -14.33 -11.47 0.85
C GLU A 226 -15.07 -10.29 1.49
N THR A 227 -15.85 -10.55 2.54
CA THR A 227 -16.48 -9.50 3.34
C THR A 227 -15.48 -8.82 4.28
N HIS A 228 -15.84 -7.66 4.83
CA HIS A 228 -15.01 -6.99 5.84
C HIS A 228 -14.88 -7.86 7.11
N GLU A 229 -15.93 -8.54 7.51
CA GLU A 229 -15.94 -9.44 8.66
C GLU A 229 -14.97 -10.62 8.45
N GLU A 230 -15.00 -11.25 7.26
CA GLU A 230 -14.05 -12.31 6.90
C GLU A 230 -12.62 -11.78 6.94
N MET A 231 -12.35 -10.59 6.37
CA MET A 231 -11.02 -9.96 6.42
C MET A 231 -10.57 -9.70 7.86
N TYR A 232 -11.42 -9.12 8.71
CA TYR A 232 -11.07 -8.84 10.10
C TYR A 232 -10.82 -10.12 10.88
N HIS A 233 -11.62 -11.16 10.67
CA HIS A 233 -11.40 -12.48 11.27
C HIS A 233 -10.03 -13.05 10.88
N ILE A 234 -9.65 -12.98 9.60
CA ILE A 234 -8.34 -13.44 9.14
C ILE A 234 -7.20 -12.63 9.79
N LEU A 235 -7.36 -11.32 9.97
CA LEU A 235 -6.37 -10.52 10.73
C LEU A 235 -6.27 -11.01 12.18
N ASP A 236 -7.42 -11.24 12.83
CA ASP A 236 -7.48 -11.68 14.23
C ASP A 236 -6.76 -13.01 14.48
N VAL A 237 -6.85 -13.95 13.53
CA VAL A 237 -6.25 -15.28 13.67
C VAL A 237 -4.82 -15.35 13.12
N THR A 238 -4.40 -14.42 12.25
CA THR A 238 -3.09 -14.50 11.57
C THR A 238 -2.02 -13.62 12.23
N VAL A 239 -2.37 -12.36 12.54
CA VAL A 239 -1.40 -11.38 13.08
C VAL A 239 -0.70 -11.84 14.36
N PRO A 240 -1.35 -12.57 15.30
CA PRO A 240 -0.67 -13.07 16.50
C PRO A 240 0.52 -14.00 16.25
N TYR A 241 0.63 -14.58 15.06
CA TYR A 241 1.76 -15.47 14.69
C TYR A 241 2.89 -14.73 13.96
N LEU A 242 2.71 -13.44 13.68
CA LEU A 242 3.79 -12.61 13.12
C LEU A 242 4.60 -11.95 14.23
N PRO A 243 5.91 -11.70 14.01
CA PRO A 243 6.77 -11.09 15.04
C PRO A 243 6.32 -9.67 15.41
N VAL A 244 6.02 -9.44 16.68
CA VAL A 244 5.55 -8.14 17.19
C VAL A 244 6.58 -7.02 17.02
N ASN A 245 7.87 -7.38 17.04
CA ASN A 245 9.00 -6.47 16.85
C ASN A 245 9.37 -6.23 15.36
N LYS A 246 8.46 -6.53 14.46
CA LYS A 246 8.55 -6.28 13.02
C LYS A 246 7.28 -5.60 12.53
N PRO A 247 7.36 -4.79 11.46
CA PRO A 247 6.16 -4.18 10.90
C PRO A 247 5.26 -5.19 10.23
N THR A 248 3.94 -5.02 10.41
CA THR A 248 2.89 -5.78 9.74
C THR A 248 2.20 -4.90 8.70
N TYR A 249 2.07 -5.39 7.46
CA TYR A 249 1.49 -4.65 6.34
C TYR A 249 0.24 -5.34 5.81
N LEU A 250 -0.90 -4.65 5.75
CA LEU A 250 -2.13 -5.13 5.12
C LEU A 250 -2.25 -4.55 3.71
N MET A 251 -2.04 -5.39 2.71
CA MET A 251 -1.91 -4.97 1.30
C MET A 251 -3.26 -4.60 0.68
N GLY A 252 -3.29 -3.48 -0.03
CA GLY A 252 -4.45 -3.03 -0.81
C GLY A 252 -5.64 -2.53 0.01
N VAL A 253 -5.48 -2.33 1.31
CA VAL A 253 -6.53 -1.88 2.24
C VAL A 253 -6.17 -0.49 2.80
N GLY A 254 -7.07 0.47 2.84
CA GLY A 254 -8.44 0.41 2.41
C GLY A 254 -9.23 1.68 2.66
N THR A 255 -10.46 1.52 3.09
CA THR A 255 -11.27 2.65 3.56
C THR A 255 -10.77 3.15 4.92
N PRO A 256 -11.12 4.39 5.34
CA PRO A 256 -10.74 4.89 6.66
C PRO A 256 -11.15 3.95 7.80
N GLU A 257 -12.35 3.35 7.71
CA GLU A 257 -12.85 2.38 8.67
C GLU A 257 -11.98 1.12 8.73
N ASN A 258 -11.61 0.56 7.56
CA ASN A 258 -10.77 -0.64 7.48
C ASN A 258 -9.36 -0.38 8.05
N ILE A 259 -8.83 0.84 7.90
CA ILE A 259 -7.55 1.23 8.49
C ILE A 259 -7.63 1.22 10.02
N LEU A 260 -8.67 1.83 10.60
CA LEU A 260 -8.89 1.83 12.04
C LEU A 260 -9.01 0.41 12.61
N GLU A 261 -9.76 -0.45 11.92
CA GLU A 261 -9.92 -1.87 12.28
C GLU A 261 -8.59 -2.66 12.13
N GLY A 262 -7.82 -2.36 11.09
CA GLY A 262 -6.51 -2.98 10.87
C GLY A 262 -5.48 -2.59 11.95
N VAL A 263 -5.41 -1.28 12.30
CA VAL A 263 -4.53 -0.80 13.37
C VAL A 263 -4.83 -1.47 14.70
N GLU A 264 -6.12 -1.57 15.08
CA GLU A 264 -6.52 -2.27 16.31
C GLU A 264 -6.03 -3.71 16.35
N ARG A 265 -5.90 -4.36 15.19
CA ARG A 265 -5.43 -5.75 15.03
C ARG A 265 -3.92 -5.89 14.88
N GLY A 266 -3.17 -4.79 14.96
CA GLY A 266 -1.70 -4.79 14.94
C GLY A 266 -1.07 -4.54 13.59
N VAL A 267 -1.81 -3.98 12.63
CA VAL A 267 -1.27 -3.60 11.31
C VAL A 267 -0.60 -2.22 11.39
N ASP A 268 0.58 -2.12 10.79
CA ASP A 268 1.43 -0.92 10.80
C ASP A 268 1.46 -0.17 9.45
N PHE A 269 1.34 -0.90 8.34
CA PHE A 269 1.45 -0.36 6.98
C PHE A 269 0.17 -0.64 6.20
N PHE A 270 -0.27 0.36 5.43
CA PHE A 270 -1.45 0.29 4.58
C PHE A 270 -1.16 0.95 3.24
N ASP A 271 -1.79 0.46 2.18
CA ASP A 271 -1.91 1.13 0.88
C ASP A 271 -3.29 0.90 0.30
N CYS A 272 -3.77 1.82 -0.48
CA CYS A 272 -4.96 1.62 -1.30
C CYS A 272 -5.04 2.66 -2.42
N VAL A 273 -5.60 2.26 -3.56
CA VAL A 273 -5.90 3.18 -4.66
C VAL A 273 -7.18 4.00 -4.44
N TYR A 274 -7.96 3.70 -3.40
CA TYR A 274 -9.27 4.37 -3.16
C TYR A 274 -9.17 5.87 -3.02
N PRO A 275 -8.23 6.47 -2.24
CA PRO A 275 -8.15 7.91 -2.11
C PRO A 275 -8.00 8.60 -3.47
N THR A 276 -7.09 8.11 -4.31
CA THR A 276 -6.82 8.69 -5.62
C THR A 276 -7.89 8.36 -6.65
N ARG A 277 -8.40 7.12 -6.65
CA ARG A 277 -9.49 6.71 -7.55
C ARG A 277 -10.76 7.51 -7.26
N ASN A 278 -11.18 7.58 -6.01
CA ASN A 278 -12.35 8.33 -5.59
C ASN A 278 -12.19 9.83 -5.89
N GLY A 279 -11.03 10.41 -5.55
CA GLY A 279 -10.74 11.83 -5.83
C GLY A 279 -10.87 12.18 -7.31
N ARG A 280 -10.34 11.36 -8.21
CA ARG A 280 -10.48 11.57 -9.66
C ARG A 280 -11.93 11.54 -10.17
N HIS A 281 -12.85 10.95 -9.39
CA HIS A 281 -14.29 10.92 -9.69
C HIS A 281 -15.10 11.90 -8.84
N GLY A 282 -14.44 12.86 -8.17
CA GLY A 282 -15.11 13.87 -7.36
C GLY A 282 -15.63 13.39 -6.00
N HIS A 283 -15.25 12.19 -5.57
CA HIS A 283 -15.56 11.69 -4.24
C HIS A 283 -14.43 12.02 -3.26
N VAL A 284 -14.76 12.72 -2.18
CA VAL A 284 -13.79 13.14 -1.17
C VAL A 284 -14.17 12.65 0.21
N TYR A 285 -13.16 12.36 1.04
CA TYR A 285 -13.33 11.89 2.42
C TYR A 285 -13.23 13.06 3.38
N THR A 286 -14.08 13.08 4.39
CA THR A 286 -14.07 14.05 5.48
C THR A 286 -14.26 13.35 6.82
N ASN A 287 -14.03 14.06 7.93
CA ASN A 287 -14.30 13.55 9.27
C ASN A 287 -15.80 13.28 9.54
N TYR A 288 -16.66 13.71 8.64
CA TYR A 288 -18.12 13.54 8.75
C TYR A 288 -18.67 12.56 7.70
N GLY A 289 -17.80 11.91 6.93
CA GLY A 289 -18.18 10.97 5.90
C GLY A 289 -17.72 11.37 4.49
N LYS A 290 -18.24 10.67 3.49
CA LYS A 290 -17.81 10.82 2.09
C LYS A 290 -18.74 11.74 1.31
N LEU A 291 -18.20 12.77 0.64
CA LEU A 291 -18.94 13.69 -0.21
C LEU A 291 -18.76 13.34 -1.69
N ASN A 292 -19.82 13.50 -2.49
CA ASN A 292 -19.71 13.52 -3.95
C ASN A 292 -19.85 14.97 -4.44
N LEU A 293 -18.75 15.62 -4.76
CA LEU A 293 -18.72 17.03 -5.17
C LEU A 293 -19.42 17.30 -6.52
N LEU A 294 -19.77 16.27 -7.29
CA LEU A 294 -20.58 16.40 -8.50
C LEU A 294 -22.05 16.71 -8.21
N ASN A 295 -22.52 16.49 -6.97
CA ASN A 295 -23.91 16.73 -6.58
C ASN A 295 -24.29 18.21 -6.72
N LYS A 296 -25.56 18.47 -7.10
CA LYS A 296 -26.08 19.82 -7.36
C LYS A 296 -26.04 20.73 -6.13
N GLN A 297 -26.19 20.16 -4.94
CA GLN A 297 -26.15 20.92 -3.67
C GLN A 297 -24.87 21.74 -3.48
N TYR A 298 -23.75 21.34 -4.09
CA TYR A 298 -22.46 22.05 -3.99
C TYR A 298 -22.27 23.14 -5.04
N GLU A 299 -23.25 23.41 -5.91
CA GLU A 299 -23.14 24.37 -7.01
C GLU A 299 -22.88 25.81 -6.53
N LYS A 300 -23.42 26.15 -5.37
CA LYS A 300 -23.28 27.47 -4.75
C LYS A 300 -22.58 27.42 -3.39
N ASP A 301 -21.96 26.27 -3.04
CA ASP A 301 -21.34 26.08 -1.74
C ASP A 301 -19.92 26.69 -1.74
N VAL A 302 -19.78 27.83 -1.08
CA VAL A 302 -18.54 28.59 -0.96
C VAL A 302 -17.56 28.04 0.10
N ARG A 303 -17.99 27.04 0.89
CA ARG A 303 -17.15 26.40 1.91
C ARG A 303 -16.07 25.54 1.26
N PRO A 304 -14.94 25.30 1.96
CA PRO A 304 -13.95 24.31 1.53
C PRO A 304 -14.53 22.88 1.54
N ILE A 305 -13.79 21.90 1.02
CA ILE A 305 -14.20 20.48 1.10
C ILE A 305 -14.49 20.11 2.55
N GLU A 306 -13.61 20.51 3.47
CA GLU A 306 -13.77 20.32 4.92
C GLU A 306 -13.26 21.56 5.66
N GLU A 307 -14.08 22.10 6.54
CA GLU A 307 -13.70 23.25 7.36
C GLU A 307 -12.59 22.85 8.37
N GLY A 308 -11.60 23.72 8.52
CA GLY A 308 -10.43 23.45 9.38
C GLY A 308 -9.34 22.59 8.72
N CYS A 309 -9.62 21.94 7.60
CA CYS A 309 -8.63 21.14 6.87
C CYS A 309 -7.54 22.03 6.27
N GLN A 310 -6.27 21.67 6.50
CA GLN A 310 -5.11 22.44 6.05
C GLN A 310 -4.52 21.96 4.71
N CYS A 311 -5.21 21.07 3.98
CA CYS A 311 -4.73 20.64 2.68
C CYS A 311 -4.72 21.80 1.66
N PRO A 312 -3.88 21.72 0.61
CA PRO A 312 -3.81 22.78 -0.42
C PRO A 312 -5.16 23.11 -1.07
N ALA A 313 -6.04 22.13 -1.24
CA ALA A 313 -7.36 22.33 -1.82
C ALA A 313 -8.27 23.13 -0.88
N CYS A 314 -8.39 22.72 0.39
CA CYS A 314 -9.29 23.37 1.35
C CYS A 314 -8.86 24.77 1.75
N ARG A 315 -7.55 25.04 1.78
CA ARG A 315 -7.02 26.39 2.11
C ARG A 315 -7.34 27.43 1.04
N THR A 316 -7.64 27.02 -0.17
CA THR A 316 -7.70 27.94 -1.32
C THR A 316 -9.04 27.91 -2.04
N TYR A 317 -9.69 26.76 -2.15
CA TYR A 317 -10.79 26.56 -3.09
C TYR A 317 -12.09 26.13 -2.42
N SER A 318 -13.22 26.63 -2.97
CA SER A 318 -14.55 26.26 -2.52
C SER A 318 -15.05 24.97 -3.19
N ARG A 319 -16.01 24.29 -2.57
CA ARG A 319 -16.73 23.16 -3.17
C ARG A 319 -17.37 23.53 -4.51
N ALA A 320 -17.94 24.74 -4.61
CA ALA A 320 -18.53 25.23 -5.84
C ALA A 320 -17.54 25.31 -7.00
N TYR A 321 -16.34 25.85 -6.75
CA TYR A 321 -15.30 25.95 -7.77
C TYR A 321 -14.76 24.55 -8.17
N ILE A 322 -14.48 23.69 -7.20
CA ILE A 322 -14.02 22.32 -7.48
C ILE A 322 -15.07 21.56 -8.28
N ARG A 323 -16.37 21.69 -7.91
CA ARG A 323 -17.47 21.11 -8.68
C ARG A 323 -17.51 21.62 -10.12
N HIS A 324 -17.34 22.94 -10.34
CA HIS A 324 -17.26 23.51 -11.67
C HIS A 324 -16.13 22.85 -12.49
N LEU A 325 -14.93 22.76 -11.94
CA LEU A 325 -13.79 22.13 -12.61
C LEU A 325 -14.07 20.66 -12.97
N LEU A 326 -14.66 19.89 -12.05
CA LEU A 326 -15.02 18.49 -12.29
C LEU A 326 -16.06 18.36 -13.42
N LYS A 327 -17.07 19.25 -13.45
CA LYS A 327 -18.09 19.30 -14.52
C LYS A 327 -17.50 19.70 -15.86
N ALA A 328 -16.57 20.64 -15.87
CA ALA A 328 -15.82 21.06 -17.03
C ALA A 328 -14.76 20.04 -17.49
N LYS A 329 -14.55 18.96 -16.72
CA LYS A 329 -13.50 17.95 -16.93
C LYS A 329 -12.08 18.53 -16.92
N GLU A 330 -11.87 19.62 -16.18
CA GLU A 330 -10.56 20.19 -15.94
C GLU A 330 -9.74 19.31 -15.00
N MET A 331 -8.49 19.01 -15.38
CA MET A 331 -7.59 18.16 -14.59
C MET A 331 -7.34 18.71 -13.18
N LEU A 332 -7.36 20.04 -13.01
CA LEU A 332 -7.20 20.67 -11.70
C LEU A 332 -8.28 20.20 -10.71
N GLY A 333 -9.53 20.02 -11.13
CA GLY A 333 -10.60 19.53 -10.26
C GLY A 333 -10.29 18.13 -9.68
N MET A 334 -9.82 17.22 -10.53
CA MET A 334 -9.41 15.89 -10.10
C MET A 334 -8.19 15.95 -9.14
N ARG A 335 -7.17 16.77 -9.50
CA ARG A 335 -5.97 16.96 -8.68
C ARG A 335 -6.30 17.45 -7.28
N LEU A 336 -7.15 18.48 -7.16
CA LEU A 336 -7.55 19.04 -5.86
C LEU A 336 -8.27 18.02 -4.98
N CYS A 337 -9.18 17.22 -5.55
CA CYS A 337 -9.84 16.13 -4.82
C CYS A 337 -8.85 15.04 -4.37
N VAL A 338 -7.88 14.68 -5.23
CA VAL A 338 -6.85 13.70 -4.90
C VAL A 338 -5.93 14.21 -3.78
N LEU A 339 -5.46 15.45 -3.87
CA LEU A 339 -4.63 16.06 -2.83
C LEU A 339 -5.36 16.11 -1.48
N HIS A 340 -6.63 16.49 -1.48
CA HIS A 340 -7.44 16.49 -0.26
C HIS A 340 -7.54 15.08 0.34
N ASN A 341 -7.88 14.07 -0.46
CA ASN A 341 -8.03 12.70 0.02
C ASN A 341 -6.72 12.13 0.59
N LEU A 342 -5.60 12.34 -0.08
CA LEU A 342 -4.30 11.87 0.41
C LEU A 342 -3.88 12.60 1.70
N TYR A 343 -4.12 13.91 1.77
CA TYR A 343 -3.89 14.68 3.00
C TYR A 343 -4.76 14.16 4.15
N PHE A 344 -6.04 13.87 3.90
CA PHE A 344 -6.96 13.30 4.88
C PHE A 344 -6.43 11.97 5.43
N TYR A 345 -6.01 11.04 4.55
CA TYR A 345 -5.49 9.75 4.98
C TYR A 345 -4.19 9.90 5.79
N ASN A 346 -3.25 10.71 5.32
CA ASN A 346 -1.98 10.92 6.02
C ASN A 346 -2.19 11.61 7.38
N THR A 347 -3.12 12.57 7.46
CA THR A 347 -3.47 13.25 8.73
C THR A 347 -4.15 12.28 9.70
N MET A 348 -5.07 11.44 9.22
CA MET A 348 -5.69 10.39 10.05
C MET A 348 -4.63 9.46 10.64
N MET A 349 -3.58 9.10 9.87
CA MET A 349 -2.49 8.29 10.41
C MET A 349 -1.67 9.03 11.48
N GLU A 350 -1.47 10.34 11.37
CA GLU A 350 -0.86 11.17 12.43
C GLU A 350 -1.74 11.16 13.69
N GLU A 351 -3.03 11.36 13.54
CA GLU A 351 -3.98 11.33 14.67
C GLU A 351 -3.99 9.95 15.36
N ILE A 352 -3.95 8.85 14.59
CA ILE A 352 -3.86 7.48 15.13
C ILE A 352 -2.58 7.32 15.96
N ARG A 353 -1.43 7.78 15.45
CA ARG A 353 -0.16 7.71 16.19
C ARG A 353 -0.22 8.51 17.48
N GLY A 354 -0.76 9.73 17.45
CA GLY A 354 -0.98 10.54 18.65
C GLY A 354 -1.88 9.84 19.68
N ALA A 355 -3.00 9.29 19.24
CA ALA A 355 -3.92 8.57 20.11
C ALA A 355 -3.26 7.32 20.74
N LEU A 356 -2.42 6.60 20.00
CA LEU A 356 -1.65 5.47 20.53
C LEU A 356 -0.60 5.93 21.57
N GLU A 357 0.10 7.05 21.32
CA GLU A 357 1.07 7.63 22.26
C GLU A 357 0.40 8.08 23.57
N GLU A 358 -0.81 8.61 23.50
CA GLU A 358 -1.61 9.01 24.65
C GLU A 358 -2.28 7.82 25.36
N GLY A 359 -2.42 6.66 24.70
CA GLY A 359 -3.11 5.48 25.24
C GLY A 359 -4.64 5.63 25.21
N ASN A 360 -5.17 6.30 24.21
CA ASN A 360 -6.60 6.56 24.02
C ASN A 360 -7.13 6.14 22.63
N PHE A 361 -6.42 5.25 21.93
CA PHE A 361 -6.76 4.84 20.57
C PHE A 361 -8.18 4.28 20.45
N ALA A 362 -8.63 3.49 21.43
CA ALA A 362 -9.98 2.93 21.40
C ALA A 362 -11.06 4.04 21.41
N ALA A 363 -10.88 5.09 22.20
CA ALA A 363 -11.80 6.24 22.21
C ALA A 363 -11.71 7.05 20.91
N TYR A 364 -10.51 7.28 20.39
CA TYR A 364 -10.29 7.94 19.11
C TYR A 364 -11.00 7.18 17.97
N LYS A 365 -10.78 5.86 17.86
CA LYS A 365 -11.42 4.99 16.86
C LYS A 365 -12.93 5.13 16.91
N LYS A 366 -13.54 5.00 18.11
CA LYS A 366 -14.98 5.11 18.29
C LYS A 366 -15.51 6.46 17.77
N ASN A 367 -14.91 7.56 18.20
CA ASN A 367 -15.33 8.91 17.80
C ASN A 367 -15.21 9.12 16.29
N LYS A 368 -14.13 8.61 15.69
CA LYS A 368 -13.89 8.72 14.23
C LYS A 368 -14.95 7.94 13.44
N LEU A 369 -15.26 6.72 13.85
CA LEU A 369 -16.29 5.90 13.20
C LEU A 369 -17.70 6.49 13.35
N GLU A 370 -18.02 7.11 14.48
CA GLU A 370 -19.27 7.85 14.68
C GLU A 370 -19.33 9.08 13.76
N GLY A 371 -18.22 9.82 13.64
CA GLY A 371 -18.09 10.95 12.73
C GLY A 371 -18.36 10.57 11.28
N PHE A 372 -17.78 9.49 10.77
CA PHE A 372 -17.97 9.04 9.38
C PHE A 372 -19.43 8.69 9.03
N ARG A 373 -20.28 8.42 10.03
CA ARG A 373 -21.70 8.13 9.88
C ARG A 373 -22.60 9.36 9.99
N SER A 374 -22.04 10.53 10.28
CA SER A 374 -22.84 11.75 10.58
C SER A 374 -23.37 12.46 9.34
N ILE A 375 -22.82 12.17 8.14
CA ILE A 375 -23.45 12.60 6.88
C ILE A 375 -24.45 11.54 6.46
N VAL A 376 -25.70 11.81 6.67
CA VAL A 376 -26.85 11.10 6.10
C VAL A 376 -27.34 11.82 4.85
#